data_2906bb2724db115480bd335e9f77cb61
#
_entry.id   2906bb2724db115480bd335e9f77cb61
#
_cell.length_a   1.000
_cell.length_b   1.000
_cell.length_c   1.000
_cell.angle_alpha   90.00
_cell.angle_beta   90.00
_cell.angle_gamma   90.00
#
_symmetry.space_group_name_H-M   'P 1'
#
loop_
_entity.id
_entity.type
_entity.pdbx_description
1 polymer ?
#
loop_
_entity_poly.entity_id
_entity_poly.type
_entity_poly.pdbx_seq_one_letter_code
_entity_poly.pdbx_strand_id
1 'polypeptide(L)'
;MRSSYHCECKFCGAKHDWKSNWLPVEILEAVANIWITFHALWKHPDKITKSRFKYAVKQTFWSVVIIVLFFLLTALRVVFFPLRWLLDKLYE
;
A
#
# COMPACT_ATOMS: atom_id res chain seq x y z
N MET A 1 16.13 3.37 -7.70
CA MET A 1 15.17 4.45 -7.96
C MET A 1 14.46 4.87 -6.68
N ARG A 2 14.33 6.17 -6.48
CA ARG A 2 13.56 6.70 -5.37
C ARG A 2 12.11 6.88 -5.81
N SER A 3 11.19 6.27 -5.09
CA SER A 3 9.76 6.47 -5.29
C SER A 3 9.24 7.45 -4.25
N SER A 4 8.41 8.39 -4.69
CA SER A 4 7.77 9.35 -3.79
C SER A 4 6.31 9.52 -4.16
N TYR A 5 5.48 9.74 -3.14
CA TYR A 5 4.06 9.98 -3.30
C TYR A 5 3.60 11.03 -2.29
N HIS A 6 2.87 12.02 -2.77
CA HIS A 6 2.34 13.10 -1.94
C HIS A 6 0.85 12.92 -1.74
N CYS A 7 0.41 13.13 -0.52
CA CYS A 7 -0.99 13.00 -0.14
C CYS A 7 -1.40 14.23 0.65
N GLU A 8 -2.57 14.78 0.33
CA GLU A 8 -3.10 15.95 1.01
C GLU A 8 -4.56 15.72 1.36
N CYS A 9 -4.93 16.06 2.60
CA CYS A 9 -6.32 16.01 3.03
C CYS A 9 -7.07 17.24 2.49
N LYS A 10 -8.14 17.00 1.74
CA LYS A 10 -8.96 18.08 1.14
C LYS A 10 -9.72 18.90 2.18
N PHE A 11 -9.94 18.36 3.37
CA PHE A 11 -10.77 19.01 4.39
C PHE A 11 -9.99 19.93 5.31
N CYS A 12 -8.75 19.56 5.66
CA CYS A 12 -7.95 20.33 6.60
C CYS A 12 -6.59 20.76 6.05
N GLY A 13 -6.23 20.33 4.83
CA GLY A 13 -4.96 20.67 4.22
C GLY A 13 -3.75 19.93 4.78
N ALA A 14 -3.96 18.91 5.61
CA ALA A 14 -2.87 18.12 6.14
C ALA A 14 -2.15 17.41 5.01
N LYS A 15 -0.82 17.52 4.96
CA LYS A 15 -0.01 16.92 3.91
C LYS A 15 0.89 15.85 4.49
N HIS A 16 1.11 14.79 3.72
CA HIS A 16 2.02 13.74 4.09
C HIS A 16 2.76 13.24 2.86
N ASP A 17 4.08 13.12 2.97
CA ASP A 17 4.93 12.66 1.89
C ASP A 17 5.45 11.26 2.21
N TRP A 18 5.34 10.38 1.23
CA TRP A 18 5.82 9.01 1.32
C TRP A 18 7.01 8.84 0.38
N LYS A 19 8.14 8.42 0.93
CA LYS A 19 9.35 8.21 0.14
C LYS A 19 9.95 6.85 0.46
N SER A 20 10.39 6.15 -0.57
CA SER A 20 11.05 4.87 -0.38
C SER A 20 12.04 4.63 -1.52
N ASN A 21 13.12 3.91 -1.21
CA ASN A 21 14.14 3.53 -2.19
C ASN A 21 13.88 2.16 -2.81
N TRP A 22 13.03 1.34 -2.19
CA TRP A 22 12.83 -0.06 -2.60
C TRP A 22 11.37 -0.41 -2.89
N LEU A 23 10.42 0.36 -2.38
CA LEU A 23 9.00 0.12 -2.64
C LEU A 23 8.58 0.77 -3.96
N PRO A 24 7.79 0.08 -4.80
CA PRO A 24 7.22 0.71 -5.98
C PRO A 24 6.20 1.79 -5.63
N VAL A 25 5.97 2.72 -6.55
CA VAL A 25 5.06 3.85 -6.34
C VAL A 25 3.62 3.37 -6.09
N GLU A 26 3.22 2.25 -6.66
CA GLU A 26 1.88 1.67 -6.47
C GLU A 26 1.64 1.32 -5.01
N ILE A 27 2.65 0.80 -4.31
CA ILE A 27 2.55 0.48 -2.88
C ILE A 27 2.48 1.76 -2.06
N LEU A 28 3.26 2.77 -2.40
CA LEU A 28 3.20 4.08 -1.73
C LEU A 28 1.82 4.72 -1.92
N GLU A 29 1.25 4.61 -3.12
CA GLU A 29 -0.10 5.10 -3.40
C GLU A 29 -1.14 4.37 -2.56
N ALA A 30 -1.03 3.04 -2.44
CA ALA A 30 -1.94 2.24 -1.63
C ALA A 30 -1.87 2.64 -0.14
N VAL A 31 -0.66 2.83 0.40
CA VAL A 31 -0.47 3.28 1.78
C VAL A 31 -1.07 4.68 1.98
N ALA A 32 -0.85 5.58 1.02
CA ALA A 32 -1.39 6.94 1.10
C ALA A 32 -2.92 6.93 1.06
N ASN A 33 -3.53 6.08 0.24
CA ASN A 33 -4.99 5.94 0.17
C ASN A 33 -5.56 5.43 1.49
N ILE A 34 -4.91 4.46 2.12
CA ILE A 34 -5.32 3.95 3.44
C ILE A 34 -5.20 5.07 4.48
N TRP A 35 -4.09 5.79 4.48
CA TRP A 35 -3.87 6.89 5.43
C TRP A 35 -4.95 7.95 5.31
N ILE A 36 -5.23 8.41 4.07
CA ILE A 36 -6.20 9.49 3.87
C ILE A 36 -7.62 9.04 4.22
N THR A 37 -7.97 7.78 3.98
CA THR A 37 -9.27 7.21 4.34
C THR A 37 -9.43 7.19 5.87
N PHE A 38 -8.43 6.68 6.59
CA PHE A 38 -8.48 6.67 8.05
C PHE A 38 -8.47 8.07 8.64
N HIS A 39 -7.66 8.97 8.07
CA HIS A 39 -7.63 10.37 8.49
C HIS A 39 -9.01 11.02 8.34
N ALA A 40 -9.66 10.83 7.19
CA ALA A 40 -10.98 11.40 6.93
C ALA A 40 -12.04 10.82 7.87
N LEU A 41 -12.01 9.50 8.11
CA LEU A 41 -12.97 8.85 9.01
C LEU A 41 -12.77 9.27 10.47
N TRP A 42 -11.54 9.52 10.87
CA TRP A 42 -11.21 9.88 12.26
C TRP A 42 -11.39 11.38 12.53
N LYS A 43 -10.89 12.22 11.62
CA LYS A 43 -10.87 13.68 11.84
C LYS A 43 -12.06 14.41 11.27
N HIS A 44 -12.69 13.87 10.23
CA HIS A 44 -13.77 14.53 9.49
C HIS A 44 -14.96 13.61 9.25
N PRO A 45 -15.52 12.95 10.30
CA PRO A 45 -16.61 12.00 10.09
C PRO A 45 -17.91 12.66 9.59
N ASP A 46 -18.16 13.91 9.97
CA ASP A 46 -19.37 14.66 9.58
C ASP A 46 -19.37 15.09 8.12
N LYS A 47 -18.21 15.12 7.46
CA LYS A 47 -18.08 15.51 6.06
C LYS A 47 -18.17 14.34 5.09
N ILE A 48 -18.30 13.12 5.61
CA ILE A 48 -18.33 11.90 4.80
C ILE A 48 -19.79 11.49 4.57
N THR A 49 -20.20 11.45 3.29
CA THR A 49 -21.52 10.94 2.91
C THR A 49 -21.49 9.42 2.78
N LYS A 50 -22.67 8.77 2.75
CA LYS A 50 -22.78 7.32 2.62
C LYS A 50 -22.12 6.81 1.32
N SER A 51 -22.29 7.52 0.21
CA SER A 51 -21.68 7.13 -1.07
C SER A 51 -20.16 7.25 -1.03
N ARG A 52 -19.64 8.31 -0.41
CA ARG A 52 -18.19 8.47 -0.23
C ARG A 52 -17.63 7.42 0.71
N PHE A 53 -18.36 7.08 1.75
CA PHE A 53 -17.95 6.02 2.68
C PHE A 53 -17.83 4.68 1.96
N LYS A 54 -18.82 4.31 1.15
CA LYS A 54 -18.76 3.07 0.35
C LYS A 54 -17.56 3.06 -0.59
N TYR A 55 -17.32 4.17 -1.27
CA TYR A 55 -16.19 4.30 -2.19
C TYR A 55 -14.87 4.17 -1.43
N ALA A 56 -14.75 4.83 -0.28
CA ALA A 56 -13.54 4.80 0.52
C ALA A 56 -13.26 3.38 1.06
N VAL A 57 -14.29 2.67 1.51
CA VAL A 57 -14.15 1.28 1.97
C VAL A 57 -13.68 0.37 0.83
N LYS A 58 -14.29 0.50 -0.35
CA LYS A 58 -13.90 -0.28 -1.52
C LYS A 58 -12.46 -0.01 -1.92
N GLN A 59 -12.06 1.26 -1.97
CA GLN A 59 -10.70 1.65 -2.34
C GLN A 59 -9.68 1.17 -1.31
N THR A 60 -10.00 1.28 -0.02
CA THR A 60 -9.14 0.78 1.05
C THR A 60 -8.96 -0.72 0.97
N PHE A 61 -10.04 -1.46 0.67
CA PHE A 61 -9.98 -2.91 0.50
C PHE A 61 -9.01 -3.28 -0.62
N TRP A 62 -9.14 -2.65 -1.79
CA TRP A 62 -8.25 -2.90 -2.92
C TRP A 62 -6.80 -2.53 -2.61
N SER A 63 -6.59 -1.43 -1.87
CA SER A 63 -5.24 -1.02 -1.45
C SER A 63 -4.61 -2.06 -0.52
N VAL A 64 -5.36 -2.59 0.43
CA VAL A 64 -4.88 -3.66 1.32
C VAL A 64 -4.55 -4.92 0.52
N VAL A 65 -5.40 -5.29 -0.45
CA VAL A 65 -5.16 -6.45 -1.31
C VAL A 65 -3.85 -6.28 -2.09
N ILE A 66 -3.61 -5.10 -2.66
CA ILE A 66 -2.38 -4.82 -3.41
C ILE A 66 -1.15 -4.96 -2.50
N ILE A 67 -1.20 -4.40 -1.29
CA ILE A 67 -0.09 -4.48 -0.33
C ILE A 67 0.16 -5.94 0.08
N VAL A 68 -0.89 -6.68 0.40
CA VAL A 68 -0.78 -8.10 0.80
C VAL A 68 -0.19 -8.92 -0.34
N LEU A 69 -0.66 -8.72 -1.58
CA LEU A 69 -0.13 -9.44 -2.74
C LEU A 69 1.34 -9.12 -2.97
N PHE A 70 1.73 -7.86 -2.82
CA PHE A 70 3.13 -7.46 -2.97
C PHE A 70 4.02 -8.17 -1.96
N PHE A 71 3.64 -8.19 -0.68
CA PHE A 71 4.40 -8.85 0.37
C PHE A 71 4.43 -10.37 0.19
N LEU A 72 3.31 -10.98 -0.24
CA LEU A 72 3.26 -12.41 -0.53
C LEU A 72 4.20 -12.78 -1.67
N LEU A 73 4.17 -12.02 -2.76
CA LEU A 73 5.05 -12.27 -3.89
C LEU A 73 6.52 -12.10 -3.51
N THR A 74 6.85 -11.10 -2.70
CA THR A 74 8.21 -10.88 -2.21
C THR A 74 8.64 -12.04 -1.31
N ALA A 75 7.78 -12.50 -0.41
CA ALA A 75 8.07 -13.62 0.47
C ALA A 75 8.29 -14.91 -0.33
N LEU A 76 7.47 -15.16 -1.35
CA LEU A 76 7.63 -16.32 -2.22
C LEU A 76 8.97 -16.28 -2.96
N ARG A 77 9.38 -15.12 -3.46
CA ARG A 77 10.66 -14.96 -4.12
C ARG A 77 11.82 -15.26 -3.16
N VAL A 78 11.72 -14.77 -1.93
CA VAL A 78 12.77 -15.01 -0.92
C VAL A 78 12.83 -16.49 -0.55
N VAL A 79 11.69 -17.16 -0.45
CA VAL A 79 11.65 -18.61 -0.12
C VAL A 79 12.13 -19.45 -1.29
N PHE A 80 11.72 -19.13 -2.53
CA PHE A 80 12.11 -19.91 -3.70
C PHE A 80 13.57 -19.75 -4.08
N PHE A 81 14.19 -18.62 -3.77
CA PHE A 81 15.59 -18.39 -4.10
C PHE A 81 16.52 -19.42 -3.45
N PRO A 82 16.50 -19.61 -2.10
CA PRO A 82 17.35 -20.62 -1.47
C PRO A 82 16.94 -22.05 -1.84
N LEU A 83 15.66 -22.31 -2.08
CA LEU A 83 15.19 -23.62 -2.51
C LEU A 83 15.75 -23.99 -3.87
N ARG A 84 15.71 -23.05 -4.81
CA ARG A 84 16.27 -23.25 -6.15
C ARG A 84 17.78 -23.49 -6.11
N TRP A 85 18.48 -22.71 -5.29
CA TRP A 85 19.91 -22.87 -5.09
C TRP A 85 20.25 -24.25 -4.51
N LEU A 86 19.46 -24.72 -3.54
CA LEU A 86 19.62 -26.04 -2.95
C LEU A 86 19.38 -27.15 -3.97
N LEU A 87 18.34 -27.02 -4.78
CA LEU A 87 18.04 -27.99 -5.83
C LEU A 87 19.16 -28.06 -6.87
N ASP A 88 19.71 -26.93 -7.28
CA ASP A 88 20.82 -26.89 -8.22
C ASP A 88 22.05 -27.62 -7.66
N LYS A 89 22.31 -27.49 -6.36
CA LYS A 89 23.41 -28.20 -5.70
C LYS A 89 23.16 -29.72 -5.60
N LEU A 90 21.90 -30.11 -5.37
CA LEU A 90 21.57 -31.52 -5.26
C LEU A 90 21.67 -32.24 -6.60
N TYR A 91 21.46 -31.53 -7.72
CA TYR A 91 21.50 -32.09 -9.07
C TYR A 91 22.87 -31.99 -9.73
N GLU A 92 23.82 -31.38 -9.08
CA GLU A 92 25.23 -31.43 -9.55
C GLU A 92 25.84 -32.83 -9.24
#